data_1b8cbb094b03d49206038cf872380872
#
_entry.id   1b8cbb094b03d49206038cf872380872
#
_cell.length_a   1.000
_cell.length_b   1.000
_cell.length_c   1.000
_cell.angle_alpha   90.00
_cell.angle_beta   90.00
_cell.angle_gamma   90.00
#
_symmetry.space_group_name_H-M   'P 1'
#
loop_
_entity.id
_entity.type
_entity.pdbx_description
1 polymer ?
#
loop_
_entity_poly.entity_id
_entity_poly.type
_entity_poly.pdbx_seq_one_letter_code
_entity_poly.pdbx_strand_id
1 'polypeptide(L)'
;MKLMIASDIHGSAYWCKKMLEAFEQNGAERLILLGDILYHGPRNDLPKEYAPKQVIAMLNPLKDKLLCVRGNCDTEVDQMVLDFPVMAEYAYICCDNLRIFATHGHKYNCTNLPPLSKGDILLHGHTHVPVIKDCGDYTLSLIHI
;
A
#
# COMPACT_ATOMS: atom_id res chain seq x y z
N MET A 1 11.33 -2.36 -14.99
CA MET A 1 9.90 -2.38 -14.51
C MET A 1 9.66 -1.18 -13.63
N LYS A 2 8.59 -0.43 -13.88
CA LYS A 2 8.21 0.75 -13.08
C LYS A 2 7.09 0.39 -12.12
N LEU A 3 7.33 0.57 -10.83
CA LEU A 3 6.38 0.30 -9.77
C LEU A 3 5.82 1.64 -9.24
N MET A 4 4.52 1.73 -9.04
CA MET A 4 3.90 2.77 -8.25
C MET A 4 3.47 2.20 -6.91
N ILE A 5 3.62 2.97 -5.86
CA ILE A 5 3.32 2.53 -4.50
C ILE A 5 2.38 3.53 -3.86
N ALA A 6 1.35 3.03 -3.20
CA ALA A 6 0.37 3.83 -2.48
C ALA A 6 -0.10 3.11 -1.20
N SER A 7 -0.67 3.84 -0.27
CA SER A 7 -1.14 3.30 1.00
C SER A 7 -2.25 4.16 1.60
N ASP A 8 -3.06 3.56 2.46
CA ASP A 8 -3.99 4.29 3.32
C ASP A 8 -5.06 5.09 2.55
N ILE A 9 -5.69 4.46 1.54
CA ILE A 9 -6.79 5.04 0.74
C ILE A 9 -8.02 5.30 1.60
N HIS A 10 -8.28 4.41 2.58
CA HIS A 10 -9.37 4.52 3.54
C HIS A 10 -10.74 4.78 2.92
N GLY A 11 -11.02 4.20 1.75
CA GLY A 11 -12.32 4.33 1.08
C GLY A 11 -12.56 5.67 0.37
N SER A 12 -11.56 6.53 0.24
CA SER A 12 -11.67 7.78 -0.49
C SER A 12 -11.71 7.56 -2.00
N ALA A 13 -12.86 7.77 -2.62
CA ALA A 13 -12.99 7.70 -4.08
C ALA A 13 -12.18 8.82 -4.75
N TYR A 14 -12.10 10.00 -4.14
CA TYR A 14 -11.32 11.12 -4.65
C TYR A 14 -9.82 10.75 -4.76
N TRP A 15 -9.22 10.29 -3.67
CA TRP A 15 -7.80 9.97 -3.65
C TRP A 15 -7.48 8.72 -4.47
N CYS A 16 -8.38 7.71 -4.46
CA CYS A 16 -8.24 6.53 -5.32
C CYS A 16 -8.19 6.93 -6.80
N LYS A 17 -9.10 7.80 -7.25
CA LYS A 17 -9.10 8.31 -8.63
C LYS A 17 -7.79 9.04 -8.96
N LYS A 18 -7.32 9.93 -8.08
CA LYS A 18 -6.06 10.66 -8.26
C LYS A 18 -4.86 9.73 -8.36
N MET A 19 -4.83 8.70 -7.53
CA MET A 19 -3.79 7.67 -7.58
C MET A 19 -3.80 6.94 -8.93
N LEU A 20 -4.97 6.55 -9.44
CA LEU A 20 -5.08 5.84 -10.71
C LEU A 20 -4.74 6.75 -11.91
N GLU A 21 -5.14 8.00 -11.89
CA GLU A 21 -4.70 9.01 -12.87
C GLU A 21 -3.16 9.10 -12.91
N ALA A 22 -2.52 9.17 -11.74
CA ALA A 22 -1.07 9.20 -11.64
C ALA A 22 -0.42 7.89 -12.10
N PHE A 23 -1.03 6.74 -11.81
CA PHE A 23 -0.57 5.43 -12.25
C PHE A 23 -0.49 5.36 -13.78
N GLU A 24 -1.54 5.79 -14.47
CA GLU A 24 -1.59 5.83 -15.93
C GLU A 24 -0.60 6.84 -16.52
N GLN A 25 -0.61 8.09 -16.02
CA GLN A 25 0.24 9.17 -16.53
C GLN A 25 1.73 8.87 -16.42
N ASN A 26 2.13 8.17 -15.36
CA ASN A 26 3.53 7.80 -15.15
C ASN A 26 3.93 6.51 -15.88
N GLY A 27 3.01 5.80 -16.52
CA GLY A 27 3.29 4.56 -17.21
C GLY A 27 3.84 3.47 -16.28
N ALA A 28 3.35 3.41 -15.04
CA ALA A 28 3.73 2.36 -14.12
C ALA A 28 3.09 1.02 -14.54
N GLU A 29 3.84 -0.06 -14.40
CA GLU A 29 3.42 -1.40 -14.84
C GLU A 29 2.69 -2.16 -13.74
N ARG A 30 3.01 -1.88 -12.48
CA ARG A 30 2.42 -2.49 -11.28
C ARG A 30 2.12 -1.42 -10.24
N LEU A 31 1.00 -1.61 -9.53
CA LEU A 31 0.60 -0.78 -8.40
C LEU A 31 0.67 -1.63 -7.12
N ILE A 32 1.42 -1.16 -6.16
CA ILE A 32 1.59 -1.80 -4.86
C ILE A 32 0.81 -1.01 -3.83
N LEU A 33 -0.17 -1.66 -3.20
CA LEU A 33 -0.99 -1.08 -2.15
C LEU A 33 -0.53 -1.64 -0.80
N LEU A 34 -0.25 -0.76 0.13
CA LEU A 34 0.27 -1.15 1.45
C LEU A 34 -0.81 -1.27 2.52
N GLY A 35 -2.07 -1.48 2.10
CA GLY A 35 -3.19 -1.74 3.00
C GLY A 35 -4.04 -0.52 3.34
N ASP A 36 -5.03 -0.74 4.20
CA ASP A 36 -6.05 0.23 4.61
C ASP A 36 -6.82 0.80 3.41
N ILE A 37 -7.47 -0.12 2.65
CA ILE A 37 -8.06 0.19 1.35
C ILE A 37 -9.46 0.80 1.46
N LEU A 38 -10.38 0.15 2.17
CA LEU A 38 -11.82 0.48 2.12
C LEU A 38 -12.33 1.19 3.37
N TYR A 39 -11.95 0.74 4.56
CA TYR A 39 -12.47 1.27 5.81
C TYR A 39 -11.66 2.48 6.29
N HIS A 40 -12.36 3.55 6.70
CA HIS A 40 -11.70 4.78 7.16
C HIS A 40 -10.97 4.65 8.50
N GLY A 41 -11.32 3.63 9.31
CA GLY A 41 -10.79 3.43 10.65
C GLY A 41 -11.50 4.27 11.72
N PRO A 42 -11.67 3.75 12.96
CA PRO A 42 -12.46 4.42 14.00
C PRO A 42 -11.79 5.67 14.56
N ARG A 43 -10.49 5.86 14.33
CA ARG A 43 -9.70 6.99 14.82
C ARG A 43 -9.56 8.14 13.83
N ASN A 44 -9.97 7.93 12.58
CA ASN A 44 -9.84 8.92 11.53
C ASN A 44 -11.21 9.55 11.22
N ASP A 45 -11.20 10.83 10.83
CA ASP A 45 -12.36 11.44 10.19
C ASP A 45 -12.61 10.80 8.82
N LEU A 46 -13.83 10.94 8.30
CA LEU A 46 -14.14 10.48 6.96
C LEU A 46 -13.28 11.24 5.93
N PRO A 47 -12.55 10.53 5.07
CA PRO A 47 -11.76 11.18 4.04
C PRO A 47 -12.66 11.79 2.95
N LYS A 48 -12.06 12.65 2.13
CA LYS A 48 -12.75 13.29 1.01
C LYS A 48 -13.39 12.26 0.08
N GLU A 49 -14.68 12.44 -0.18
CA GLU A 49 -15.48 11.53 -1.02
C GLU A 49 -15.37 10.07 -0.55
N TYR A 50 -15.65 9.83 0.73
CA TYR A 50 -15.70 8.48 1.27
C TYR A 50 -16.80 7.68 0.58
N ALA A 51 -16.40 6.75 -0.28
CA ALA A 51 -17.29 5.91 -1.07
C ALA A 51 -16.62 4.56 -1.39
N PRO A 52 -16.55 3.64 -0.42
CA PRO A 52 -15.85 2.35 -0.58
C PRO A 52 -16.32 1.55 -1.81
N LYS A 53 -17.61 1.57 -2.14
CA LYS A 53 -18.14 0.90 -3.33
C LYS A 53 -17.55 1.44 -4.63
N GLN A 54 -17.27 2.74 -4.70
CA GLN A 54 -16.58 3.32 -5.86
C GLN A 54 -15.11 2.91 -5.91
N VAL A 55 -14.44 2.84 -4.77
CA VAL A 55 -13.06 2.34 -4.69
C VAL A 55 -12.98 0.91 -5.19
N ILE A 56 -13.89 0.03 -4.78
CA ILE A 56 -13.97 -1.36 -5.28
C ILE A 56 -14.13 -1.38 -6.81
N ALA A 57 -15.06 -0.59 -7.34
CA ALA A 57 -15.32 -0.52 -8.79
C ALA A 57 -14.12 0.01 -9.58
N MET A 58 -13.29 0.87 -9.00
CA MET A 58 -12.07 1.39 -9.63
C MET A 58 -10.90 0.40 -9.57
N LEU A 59 -10.74 -0.35 -8.47
CA LEU A 59 -9.58 -1.22 -8.26
C LEU A 59 -9.75 -2.61 -8.90
N ASN A 60 -10.93 -3.23 -8.83
CA ASN A 60 -11.14 -4.59 -9.31
C ASN A 60 -10.77 -4.80 -10.80
N PRO A 61 -11.03 -3.85 -11.72
CA PRO A 61 -10.59 -3.99 -13.12
C PRO A 61 -9.06 -4.07 -13.29
N LEU A 62 -8.30 -3.63 -12.29
CA LEU A 62 -6.84 -3.60 -12.31
C LEU A 62 -6.19 -4.77 -11.55
N LYS A 63 -6.96 -5.77 -11.14
CA LYS A 63 -6.51 -6.90 -10.30
C LYS A 63 -5.19 -7.55 -10.76
N ASP A 64 -4.99 -7.67 -12.07
CA ASP A 64 -3.78 -8.28 -12.63
C ASP A 64 -2.53 -7.41 -12.52
N LYS A 65 -2.70 -6.14 -12.19
CA LYS A 65 -1.61 -5.16 -12.00
C LYS A 65 -1.35 -4.82 -10.53
N LEU A 66 -2.19 -5.33 -9.62
CA LEU A 66 -2.14 -4.99 -8.19
C LEU A 66 -1.37 -6.04 -7.40
N LEU A 67 -0.56 -5.56 -6.46
CA LEU A 67 -0.07 -6.30 -5.31
C LEU A 67 -0.53 -5.55 -4.07
N CYS A 68 -1.19 -6.23 -3.13
CA CYS A 68 -1.67 -5.60 -1.91
C CYS A 68 -1.20 -6.38 -0.68
N VAL A 69 -0.79 -5.67 0.36
CA VAL A 69 -0.58 -6.23 1.70
C VAL A 69 -1.67 -5.72 2.64
N ARG A 70 -1.93 -6.49 3.70
CA ARG A 70 -2.98 -6.20 4.67
C ARG A 70 -2.61 -5.03 5.57
N GLY A 71 -3.49 -4.04 5.66
CA GLY A 71 -3.48 -3.02 6.70
C GLY A 71 -4.24 -3.46 7.97
N ASN A 72 -4.18 -2.65 9.01
CA ASN A 72 -4.91 -2.93 10.24
C ASN A 72 -6.44 -2.73 10.12
N CYS A 73 -6.89 -1.99 9.11
CA CYS A 73 -8.31 -1.81 8.83
C CYS A 73 -8.87 -2.81 7.81
N ASP A 74 -8.04 -3.61 7.15
CA ASP A 74 -8.49 -4.57 6.14
C ASP A 74 -8.97 -5.87 6.80
N THR A 75 -10.13 -6.36 6.37
CA THR A 75 -10.82 -7.50 6.94
C THR A 75 -11.14 -8.57 5.90
N GLU A 76 -11.60 -9.74 6.38
CA GLU A 76 -12.10 -10.80 5.52
C GLU A 76 -13.28 -10.34 4.65
N VAL A 77 -14.08 -9.37 5.13
CA VAL A 77 -15.17 -8.79 4.33
C VAL A 77 -14.64 -7.99 3.15
N ASP A 78 -13.53 -7.27 3.33
CA ASP A 78 -12.89 -6.57 2.22
C ASP A 78 -12.38 -7.54 1.15
N GLN A 79 -11.83 -8.69 1.56
CA GLN A 79 -11.42 -9.75 0.64
C GLN A 79 -12.60 -10.34 -0.14
N MET A 80 -13.82 -10.34 0.40
CA MET A 80 -15.00 -10.85 -0.30
C MET A 80 -15.44 -9.95 -1.47
N VAL A 81 -15.06 -8.68 -1.47
CA VAL A 81 -15.49 -7.68 -2.46
C VAL A 81 -14.36 -7.19 -3.37
N LEU A 82 -13.11 -7.48 -3.02
CA LEU A 82 -11.93 -7.16 -3.83
C LEU A 82 -11.45 -8.41 -4.58
N ASP A 83 -11.27 -8.29 -5.89
CA ASP A 83 -10.92 -9.40 -6.81
C ASP A 83 -9.40 -9.72 -6.81
N PHE A 84 -8.65 -9.16 -5.90
CA PHE A 84 -7.22 -9.41 -5.72
C PHE A 84 -6.90 -9.68 -4.24
N PRO A 85 -5.82 -10.43 -3.93
CA PRO A 85 -5.46 -10.75 -2.55
C PRO A 85 -5.13 -9.50 -1.73
N VAL A 86 -5.74 -9.37 -0.53
CA VAL A 86 -5.51 -8.24 0.39
C VAL A 86 -5.13 -8.67 1.81
N MET A 87 -4.97 -9.97 2.05
CA MET A 87 -4.80 -10.52 3.41
C MET A 87 -3.37 -10.91 3.76
N ALA A 88 -2.40 -10.74 2.85
CA ALA A 88 -0.99 -11.02 3.12
C ALA A 88 -0.39 -9.94 4.02
N GLU A 89 0.21 -10.34 5.16
CA GLU A 89 0.77 -9.38 6.11
C GLU A 89 2.03 -8.67 5.62
N TYR A 90 2.72 -9.27 4.66
CA TYR A 90 3.90 -8.72 4.01
C TYR A 90 4.11 -9.35 2.63
N ALA A 91 4.97 -8.73 1.83
CA ALA A 91 5.45 -9.28 0.58
C ALA A 91 6.92 -8.95 0.38
N TYR A 92 7.67 -9.89 -0.19
CA TYR A 92 8.98 -9.59 -0.77
C TYR A 92 8.83 -9.28 -2.25
N ILE A 93 9.35 -8.13 -2.66
CA ILE A 93 9.39 -7.72 -4.06
C ILE A 93 10.86 -7.71 -4.46
N CYS A 94 11.21 -8.56 -5.43
CA CYS A 94 12.56 -8.65 -5.95
C CYS A 94 12.60 -8.08 -7.36
N CYS A 95 13.37 -7.03 -7.58
CA CYS A 95 13.60 -6.41 -8.87
C CYS A 95 15.10 -6.24 -9.07
N ASP A 96 15.67 -6.94 -10.07
CA ASP A 96 17.12 -6.96 -10.31
C ASP A 96 17.88 -7.34 -9.02
N ASN A 97 18.75 -6.46 -8.54
CA ASN A 97 19.50 -6.67 -7.30
C ASN A 97 18.86 -6.03 -6.07
N LEU A 98 17.63 -5.52 -6.21
CA LEU A 98 16.91 -4.85 -5.14
C LEU A 98 15.91 -5.80 -4.51
N ARG A 99 15.90 -5.87 -3.17
CA ARG A 99 14.90 -6.58 -2.39
C ARG A 99 14.12 -5.59 -1.52
N ILE A 100 12.80 -5.62 -1.66
CA ILE A 100 11.88 -4.75 -0.93
C ILE A 100 11.03 -5.63 -0.01
N PHE A 101 11.03 -5.33 1.28
CA PHE A 101 10.07 -5.86 2.23
C PHE A 101 8.90 -4.87 2.32
N ALA A 102 7.77 -5.23 1.73
CA ALA A 102 6.56 -4.42 1.73
C ALA A 102 5.60 -4.90 2.83
N THR A 103 5.13 -3.99 3.66
CA THR A 103 4.17 -4.26 4.74
C THR A 103 3.34 -3.00 5.01
N HIS A 104 2.29 -3.10 5.82
CA HIS A 104 1.51 -1.91 6.16
C HIS A 104 2.22 -0.99 7.17
N GLY A 105 2.87 -1.54 8.17
CA GLY A 105 3.60 -0.76 9.19
C GLY A 105 3.09 -0.89 10.63
N HIS A 106 1.91 -1.49 10.83
CA HIS A 106 1.35 -1.66 12.19
C HIS A 106 2.02 -2.81 12.97
N LYS A 107 2.64 -3.78 12.29
CA LYS A 107 3.41 -4.87 12.91
C LYS A 107 4.90 -4.67 12.72
N TYR A 108 5.37 -4.69 11.46
CA TYR A 108 6.76 -4.42 11.12
C TYR A 108 6.94 -2.97 10.71
N ASN A 109 7.95 -2.31 11.29
CA ASN A 109 8.26 -0.90 11.07
C ASN A 109 9.70 -0.60 11.53
N CYS A 110 10.11 0.64 11.59
CA CYS A 110 11.46 1.03 11.99
C CYS A 110 11.80 0.74 13.48
N THR A 111 10.80 0.47 14.33
CA THR A 111 11.01 0.08 15.75
C THR A 111 10.85 -1.42 15.99
N ASN A 112 10.26 -2.13 15.06
CA ASN A 112 10.13 -3.59 15.05
C ASN A 112 10.49 -4.11 13.66
N LEU A 113 11.78 -4.23 13.40
CA LEU A 113 12.30 -4.58 12.08
C LEU A 113 11.99 -6.04 11.71
N PRO A 114 11.57 -6.29 10.46
CA PRO A 114 11.60 -7.65 9.91
C PRO A 114 13.05 -8.09 9.64
N PRO A 115 13.29 -9.35 9.29
CA PRO A 115 14.62 -9.80 8.89
C PRO A 115 15.02 -9.17 7.55
N LEU A 116 15.84 -8.13 7.61
CA LEU A 116 16.38 -7.41 6.46
C LEU A 116 17.85 -7.77 6.25
N SER A 117 18.27 -7.78 4.99
CA SER A 117 19.68 -7.86 4.60
C SER A 117 20.20 -6.47 4.23
N LYS A 118 21.52 -6.33 4.23
CA LYS A 118 22.15 -5.07 3.82
C LYS A 118 21.75 -4.68 2.39
N GLY A 119 21.27 -3.45 2.24
CA GLY A 119 20.78 -2.89 0.99
C GLY A 119 19.31 -3.12 0.70
N ASP A 120 18.56 -3.80 1.59
CA ASP A 120 17.11 -3.97 1.45
C ASP A 120 16.38 -2.63 1.63
N ILE A 121 15.15 -2.58 1.11
CA ILE A 121 14.21 -1.50 1.36
C ILE A 121 13.10 -2.02 2.28
N LEU A 122 12.85 -1.31 3.40
CA LEU A 122 11.64 -1.46 4.19
C LEU A 122 10.61 -0.44 3.70
N LEU A 123 9.52 -0.93 3.16
CA LEU A 123 8.45 -0.13 2.59
C LEU A 123 7.18 -0.32 3.39
N HIS A 124 6.63 0.76 3.96
CA HIS A 124 5.35 0.69 4.66
C HIS A 124 4.57 2.01 4.63
N GLY A 125 3.29 1.98 5.05
CA GLY A 125 2.37 3.09 5.22
C GLY A 125 2.05 3.34 6.69
N HIS A 126 0.78 3.34 7.05
CA HIS A 126 0.20 3.41 8.39
C HIS A 126 0.37 4.73 9.15
N THR A 127 1.53 5.37 9.09
CA THR A 127 1.81 6.59 9.87
C THR A 127 1.21 7.85 9.27
N HIS A 128 0.76 7.79 8.02
CA HIS A 128 0.26 8.91 7.22
C HIS A 128 1.31 10.05 7.05
N VAL A 129 2.59 9.75 7.24
CA VAL A 129 3.69 10.70 7.06
C VAL A 129 4.68 10.14 6.05
N PRO A 130 4.80 10.71 4.85
CA PRO A 130 5.74 10.21 3.85
C PRO A 130 7.18 10.53 4.27
N VAL A 131 8.05 9.53 4.23
CA VAL A 131 9.47 9.65 4.58
C VAL A 131 10.30 8.70 3.70
N ILE A 132 11.44 9.17 3.23
CA ILE A 132 12.50 8.32 2.69
C ILE A 132 13.75 8.59 3.52
N LYS A 133 14.32 7.54 4.14
CA LYS A 133 15.47 7.67 5.03
C LYS A 133 16.45 6.51 4.83
N ASP A 134 17.73 6.87 4.68
CA ASP A 134 18.83 5.93 4.77
C ASP A 134 19.08 5.60 6.25
N CYS A 135 18.96 4.33 6.61
CA CYS A 135 19.19 3.80 7.95
C CYS A 135 20.51 3.03 8.05
N GLY A 136 21.42 3.16 7.08
CA GLY A 136 22.71 2.49 7.00
C GLY A 136 22.60 1.11 6.34
N ASP A 137 22.12 0.11 7.05
CA ASP A 137 21.98 -1.24 6.50
C ASP A 137 20.75 -1.42 5.58
N TYR A 138 19.74 -0.55 5.70
CA TYR A 138 18.55 -0.57 4.87
C TYR A 138 18.03 0.86 4.61
N THR A 139 17.18 0.99 3.59
CA THR A 139 16.44 2.22 3.30
C THR A 139 15.01 2.09 3.80
N LEU A 140 14.56 3.05 4.61
CA LEU A 140 13.16 3.17 5.03
C LEU A 140 12.39 4.03 4.03
N SER A 141 11.25 3.55 3.56
CA SER A 141 10.32 4.31 2.74
C SER A 141 8.91 4.22 3.32
N LEU A 142 8.38 5.35 3.75
CA LEU A 142 7.01 5.51 4.25
C LEU A 142 6.17 6.19 3.19
N ILE A 143 5.02 5.59 2.89
CA ILE A 143 4.13 6.04 1.82
C ILE A 143 2.76 6.40 2.39
N HIS A 144 2.20 7.48 1.87
CA HIS A 144 0.83 7.91 2.11
C HIS A 144 0.26 8.63 0.88
N ILE A 145 -1.05 8.48 0.65
CA ILE A 145 -1.81 9.20 -0.39
C ILE A 145 -2.38 10.50 0.17
#